data_e5b8e0b8cd7e87732c04673104005deb
#
_entry.id   e5b8e0b8cd7e87732c04673104005deb
#
_cell.length_a   1.000
_cell.length_b   1.000
_cell.length_c   1.000
_cell.angle_alpha   90.00
_cell.angle_beta   90.00
_cell.angle_gamma   90.00
#
_symmetry.space_group_name_H-M   'P 1'
#
loop_
_entity.id
_entity.type
_entity.pdbx_description
1 polymer ?
#
loop_
_entity_poly.entity_id
_entity_poly.type
_entity_poly.pdbx_seq_one_letter_code
_entity_poly.pdbx_strand_id
1 'polypeptide(L)'
;MSKDIQKLVISQGIANLADVFFRVVVIANVFVLSGSVISTSLVPILIGLSSFLASFLVPLVTKRLALNRVLFLTQFGKTILLAILVFLLKYTGNISIPLLYAIVTFISILDGFAAPVSYAIVPRYARDLAKANAAISMSGESVQLVGWGLGGFLFASLGMKPSLLIVLALFTLSTILMFGLPLVEKEELSSETSLETLTKGWRLVVKESRLSFIVQANLLEIIANAIWVSSVLLVFVTEI
;
A
#
# COMPACT_ATOMS: atom_id res chain seq x y z
N MET A 1 1.59 -23.67 9.06
CA MET A 1 1.87 -22.65 8.04
C MET A 1 3.20 -22.96 7.38
N SER A 2 3.30 -22.96 6.03
CA SER A 2 4.59 -23.18 5.35
C SER A 2 5.57 -22.04 5.66
N LYS A 3 6.88 -22.31 5.55
CA LYS A 3 7.91 -21.27 5.74
C LYS A 3 7.73 -20.11 4.76
N ASP A 4 7.24 -20.38 3.56
CA ASP A 4 7.06 -19.38 2.51
C ASP A 4 5.91 -18.41 2.82
N ILE A 5 4.79 -18.94 3.36
CA ILE A 5 3.71 -18.09 3.87
C ILE A 5 4.16 -17.25 5.07
N GLN A 6 4.98 -17.80 5.97
CA GLN A 6 5.51 -17.01 7.08
C GLN A 6 6.38 -15.86 6.58
N LYS A 7 7.27 -16.12 5.62
CA LYS A 7 8.08 -15.08 4.98
C LYS A 7 7.22 -14.02 4.30
N LEU A 8 6.18 -14.44 3.57
CA LEU A 8 5.25 -13.52 2.91
C LEU A 8 4.54 -12.63 3.94
N VAL A 9 3.95 -13.22 4.99
CA VAL A 9 3.23 -12.47 6.04
C VAL A 9 4.16 -11.49 6.75
N ILE A 10 5.38 -11.90 7.11
CA ILE A 10 6.34 -11.03 7.78
C ILE A 10 6.80 -9.89 6.85
N SER A 11 7.19 -10.20 5.61
CA SER A 11 7.65 -9.18 4.67
C SER A 11 6.54 -8.18 4.32
N GLN A 12 5.31 -8.64 4.11
CA GLN A 12 4.15 -7.78 3.88
C GLN A 12 3.75 -7.00 5.14
N GLY A 13 3.80 -7.62 6.31
CA GLY A 13 3.51 -6.92 7.57
C GLY A 13 4.47 -5.75 7.81
N ILE A 14 5.78 -5.95 7.57
CA ILE A 14 6.78 -4.88 7.68
C ILE A 14 6.56 -3.81 6.61
N ALA A 15 6.25 -4.20 5.35
CA ALA A 15 5.95 -3.26 4.29
C ALA A 15 4.73 -2.40 4.64
N ASN A 16 3.63 -3.02 5.05
CA ASN A 16 2.40 -2.33 5.42
C ASN A 16 2.62 -1.38 6.63
N LEU A 17 3.40 -1.79 7.63
CA LEU A 17 3.76 -0.92 8.75
C LEU A 17 4.52 0.33 8.29
N ALA A 18 5.50 0.13 7.42
CA ALA A 18 6.25 1.23 6.83
C ALA A 18 5.36 2.15 5.99
N ASP A 19 4.41 1.59 5.21
CA ASP A 19 3.44 2.35 4.43
C ASP A 19 2.54 3.21 5.33
N VAL A 20 2.04 2.66 6.44
CA VAL A 20 1.22 3.43 7.40
C VAL A 20 2.04 4.54 8.05
N PHE A 21 3.25 4.24 8.52
CA PHE A 21 4.14 5.27 9.08
C PHE A 21 4.44 6.37 8.06
N PHE A 22 4.76 6.01 6.82
CA PHE A 22 4.99 6.97 5.74
C PHE A 22 3.78 7.88 5.53
N ARG A 23 2.57 7.31 5.43
CA ARG A 23 1.32 8.07 5.26
C ARG A 23 1.12 9.06 6.40
N VAL A 24 1.25 8.63 7.64
CA VAL A 24 1.09 9.50 8.82
C VAL A 24 2.12 10.62 8.83
N VAL A 25 3.40 10.31 8.60
CA VAL A 25 4.48 11.31 8.57
C VAL A 25 4.24 12.35 7.47
N VAL A 26 3.82 11.93 6.28
CA VAL A 26 3.57 12.87 5.18
C VAL A 26 2.34 13.73 5.44
N ILE A 27 1.23 13.14 5.91
CA ILE A 27 0.01 13.88 6.27
C ILE A 27 0.34 14.96 7.31
N ALA A 28 1.01 14.57 8.40
CA ALA A 28 1.38 15.49 9.46
C ALA A 28 2.35 16.59 8.97
N ASN A 29 3.33 16.24 8.13
CA ASN A 29 4.27 17.22 7.61
C ASN A 29 3.63 18.20 6.62
N VAL A 30 2.73 17.74 5.75
CA VAL A 30 1.95 18.64 4.87
C VAL A 30 1.11 19.60 5.68
N PHE A 31 0.51 19.16 6.78
CA PHE A 31 -0.23 20.03 7.68
C PHE A 31 0.69 21.09 8.33
N VAL A 32 1.84 20.68 8.86
CA VAL A 32 2.82 21.60 9.47
C VAL A 32 3.33 22.64 8.46
N LEU A 33 3.55 22.26 7.22
CA LEU A 33 4.07 23.15 6.18
C LEU A 33 3.01 24.10 5.61
N SER A 34 1.76 23.63 5.47
CA SER A 34 0.71 24.40 4.79
C SER A 34 -0.22 25.15 5.74
N GLY A 35 -0.38 24.69 6.98
CA GLY A 35 -1.43 25.15 7.90
C GLY A 35 -2.84 24.91 7.35
N SER A 36 -3.01 24.09 6.31
CA SER A 36 -4.24 23.95 5.55
C SER A 36 -4.79 22.52 5.62
N VAL A 37 -6.02 22.38 6.12
CA VAL A 37 -6.75 21.12 6.14
C VAL A 37 -6.99 20.61 4.71
N ILE A 38 -7.26 21.50 3.76
CA ILE A 38 -7.50 21.13 2.36
C ILE A 38 -6.24 20.50 1.76
N SER A 39 -5.08 21.14 1.92
CA SER A 39 -3.80 20.59 1.44
C SER A 39 -3.50 19.23 2.07
N THR A 40 -3.77 19.08 3.37
CA THR A 40 -3.57 17.82 4.10
C THR A 40 -4.49 16.71 3.59
N SER A 41 -5.75 17.03 3.33
CA SER A 41 -6.75 16.08 2.80
C SER A 41 -6.45 15.60 1.36
N LEU A 42 -5.67 16.33 0.59
CA LEU A 42 -5.21 15.87 -0.72
C LEU A 42 -4.31 14.64 -0.63
N VAL A 43 -3.56 14.44 0.45
CA VAL A 43 -2.67 13.30 0.62
C VAL A 43 -3.42 11.96 0.56
N PRO A 44 -4.43 11.69 1.41
CA PRO A 44 -5.18 10.45 1.33
C PRO A 44 -5.97 10.29 0.01
N ILE A 45 -6.42 11.39 -0.61
CA ILE A 45 -7.07 11.34 -1.93
C ILE A 45 -6.07 10.87 -3.00
N LEU A 46 -4.86 11.43 -3.03
CA LEU A 46 -3.80 11.01 -3.95
C LEU A 46 -3.42 9.54 -3.74
N ILE A 47 -3.30 9.11 -2.48
CA ILE A 47 -3.01 7.71 -2.14
C ILE A 47 -4.10 6.78 -2.70
N GLY A 48 -5.35 7.05 -2.36
CA GLY A 48 -6.48 6.20 -2.76
C GLY A 48 -6.65 6.14 -4.27
N LEU A 49 -6.65 7.30 -4.94
CA LEU A 49 -6.83 7.38 -6.39
C LEU A 49 -5.68 6.71 -7.15
N SER A 50 -4.44 6.95 -6.74
CA SER A 50 -3.26 6.38 -7.40
C SER A 50 -3.21 4.86 -7.25
N SER A 51 -3.45 4.33 -6.04
CA SER A 51 -3.50 2.89 -5.79
C SER A 51 -4.66 2.22 -6.56
N PHE A 52 -5.81 2.87 -6.60
CA PHE A 52 -6.97 2.37 -7.34
C PHE A 52 -6.67 2.27 -8.84
N LEU A 53 -6.18 3.33 -9.46
CA LEU A 53 -5.83 3.34 -10.89
C LEU A 53 -4.75 2.31 -11.22
N ALA A 54 -3.74 2.17 -10.37
CA ALA A 54 -2.67 1.18 -10.56
C ALA A 54 -3.22 -0.25 -10.47
N SER A 55 -4.17 -0.53 -9.58
CA SER A 55 -4.77 -1.85 -9.40
C SER A 55 -5.44 -2.37 -10.68
N PHE A 56 -6.01 -1.50 -11.51
CA PHE A 56 -6.55 -1.89 -12.81
C PHE A 56 -5.51 -2.45 -13.77
N LEU A 57 -4.25 -2.01 -13.64
CA LEU A 57 -3.17 -2.42 -14.53
C LEU A 57 -2.47 -3.71 -14.05
N VAL A 58 -2.81 -4.21 -12.87
CA VAL A 58 -2.21 -5.43 -12.29
C VAL A 58 -2.26 -6.62 -13.24
N PRO A 59 -3.40 -6.95 -13.91
CA PRO A 59 -3.45 -8.09 -14.82
C PRO A 59 -2.46 -7.98 -16.00
N LEU A 60 -2.18 -6.77 -16.47
CA LEU A 60 -1.22 -6.55 -17.56
C LEU A 60 0.23 -6.78 -17.11
N VAL A 61 0.54 -6.39 -15.86
CA VAL A 61 1.87 -6.58 -15.29
C VAL A 61 2.12 -8.05 -14.95
N THR A 62 1.14 -8.73 -14.37
CA THR A 62 1.24 -10.15 -13.99
C THR A 62 1.26 -11.10 -15.19
N LYS A 63 0.74 -10.67 -16.33
CA LYS A 63 0.97 -11.36 -17.62
C LYS A 63 2.46 -11.43 -17.99
N ARG A 64 3.23 -10.40 -17.67
CA ARG A 64 4.64 -10.28 -18.06
C ARG A 64 5.62 -10.71 -16.98
N LEU A 65 5.27 -10.49 -15.72
CA LEU A 65 6.12 -10.73 -14.57
C LEU A 65 5.50 -11.74 -13.61
N ALA A 66 6.32 -12.60 -13.03
CA ALA A 66 5.91 -13.48 -11.95
C ALA A 66 5.50 -12.70 -10.71
N LEU A 67 4.50 -13.19 -9.95
CA LEU A 67 3.90 -12.50 -8.82
C LEU A 67 4.95 -12.08 -7.75
N ASN A 68 5.88 -12.96 -7.41
CA ASN A 68 6.95 -12.66 -6.46
C ASN A 68 7.89 -11.55 -6.97
N ARG A 69 8.14 -11.46 -8.29
CA ARG A 69 8.92 -10.37 -8.88
C ARG A 69 8.19 -9.05 -8.82
N VAL A 70 6.87 -9.05 -9.04
CA VAL A 70 6.06 -7.83 -8.90
C VAL A 70 6.15 -7.31 -7.48
N LEU A 71 5.96 -8.17 -6.45
CA LEU A 71 6.09 -7.77 -5.04
C LEU A 71 7.47 -7.19 -4.73
N PHE A 72 8.53 -7.84 -5.20
CA PHE A 72 9.89 -7.34 -5.00
C PHE A 72 10.12 -5.99 -5.68
N LEU A 73 9.77 -5.87 -6.97
CA LEU A 73 10.01 -4.65 -7.75
C LEU A 73 9.22 -3.44 -7.23
N THR A 74 7.97 -3.64 -6.81
CA THR A 74 7.16 -2.58 -6.22
C THR A 74 7.75 -2.13 -4.89
N GLN A 75 8.15 -3.05 -4.02
CA GLN A 75 8.77 -2.71 -2.74
C GLN A 75 10.14 -2.05 -2.92
N PHE A 76 10.96 -2.54 -3.83
CA PHE A 76 12.25 -1.95 -4.19
C PHE A 76 12.07 -0.53 -4.75
N GLY A 77 11.10 -0.33 -5.64
CA GLY A 77 10.75 1.00 -6.16
C GLY A 77 10.33 1.98 -5.07
N LYS A 78 9.48 1.56 -4.12
CA LYS A 78 9.09 2.37 -2.95
C LYS A 78 10.32 2.75 -2.11
N THR A 79 11.22 1.79 -1.89
CA THR A 79 12.46 2.02 -1.14
C THR A 79 13.35 3.06 -1.81
N ILE A 80 13.52 2.99 -3.14
CA ILE A 80 14.31 3.97 -3.91
C ILE A 80 13.65 5.36 -3.84
N LEU A 81 12.35 5.46 -4.06
CA LEU A 81 11.64 6.75 -4.02
C LEU A 81 11.78 7.41 -2.65
N LEU A 82 11.65 6.63 -1.58
CA LEU A 82 11.84 7.14 -0.23
C LEU A 82 13.29 7.51 0.05
N ALA A 83 14.26 6.73 -0.43
CA ALA A 83 15.68 7.06 -0.31
C ALA A 83 16.01 8.39 -1.02
N ILE A 84 15.44 8.62 -2.21
CA ILE A 84 15.56 9.91 -2.93
C ILE A 84 14.96 11.04 -2.09
N LEU A 85 13.77 10.85 -1.51
CA LEU A 85 13.14 11.86 -0.65
C LEU A 85 14.02 12.22 0.56
N VAL A 86 14.54 11.20 1.26
CA VAL A 86 15.43 11.39 2.43
C VAL A 86 16.73 12.09 2.03
N PHE A 87 17.29 11.70 0.88
CA PHE A 87 18.49 12.34 0.34
C PHE A 87 18.24 13.83 0.03
N LEU A 88 17.16 14.14 -0.70
CA LEU A 88 16.79 15.53 -1.00
C LEU A 88 16.60 16.34 0.29
N LEU A 89 15.88 15.78 1.26
CA LEU A 89 15.65 16.45 2.55
C LEU A 89 16.94 16.73 3.33
N LYS A 90 17.96 15.87 3.17
CA LYS A 90 19.29 16.06 3.79
C LYS A 90 20.03 17.25 3.17
N TYR A 91 19.96 17.42 1.85
CA TYR A 91 20.74 18.44 1.14
C TYR A 91 20.02 19.80 1.03
N THR A 92 18.70 19.79 0.83
CA THR A 92 17.93 21.03 0.66
C THR A 92 17.43 21.61 2.00
N GLY A 93 17.40 20.80 3.04
CA GLY A 93 16.88 21.19 4.35
C GLY A 93 15.35 21.22 4.43
N ASN A 94 14.67 21.55 3.33
CA ASN A 94 13.21 21.65 3.23
C ASN A 94 12.72 20.96 1.96
N ILE A 95 11.47 20.47 2.01
CA ILE A 95 10.81 19.83 0.87
C ILE A 95 9.53 20.60 0.56
N SER A 96 9.32 20.88 -0.71
CA SER A 96 8.08 21.53 -1.17
C SER A 96 6.90 20.55 -1.13
N ILE A 97 5.72 21.05 -0.84
CA ILE A 97 4.47 20.25 -0.81
C ILE A 97 4.20 19.55 -2.16
N PRO A 98 4.38 20.20 -3.33
CA PRO A 98 4.21 19.51 -4.61
C PRO A 98 5.13 18.30 -4.79
N LEU A 99 6.37 18.37 -4.30
CA LEU A 99 7.30 17.24 -4.35
C LEU A 99 6.85 16.10 -3.44
N LEU A 100 6.32 16.41 -2.25
CA LEU A 100 5.72 15.41 -1.36
C LEU A 100 4.53 14.72 -2.04
N TYR A 101 3.64 15.48 -2.66
CA TYR A 101 2.51 14.92 -3.40
C TYR A 101 2.96 14.00 -4.55
N ALA A 102 3.96 14.41 -5.32
CA ALA A 102 4.51 13.59 -6.40
C ALA A 102 5.06 12.27 -5.87
N ILE A 103 5.88 12.30 -4.82
CA ILE A 103 6.48 11.08 -4.23
C ILE A 103 5.40 10.17 -3.63
N VAL A 104 4.43 10.73 -2.91
CA VAL A 104 3.27 9.97 -2.38
C VAL A 104 2.52 9.28 -3.51
N THR A 105 2.23 10.01 -4.59
CA THR A 105 1.54 9.47 -5.76
C THR A 105 2.30 8.28 -6.35
N PHE A 106 3.60 8.40 -6.60
CA PHE A 106 4.41 7.31 -7.15
C PHE A 106 4.52 6.11 -6.21
N ILE A 107 4.72 6.33 -4.91
CA ILE A 107 4.73 5.25 -3.91
C ILE A 107 3.38 4.54 -3.89
N SER A 108 2.28 5.29 -3.95
CA SER A 108 0.92 4.73 -3.94
C SER A 108 0.56 3.97 -5.23
N ILE A 109 1.09 4.38 -6.38
CA ILE A 109 0.99 3.60 -7.62
C ILE A 109 1.65 2.23 -7.43
N LEU A 110 2.86 2.19 -6.87
CA LEU A 110 3.56 0.92 -6.62
C LEU A 110 2.81 0.05 -5.61
N ASP A 111 2.22 0.65 -4.57
CA ASP A 111 1.40 -0.04 -3.58
C ASP A 111 0.13 -0.65 -4.21
N GLY A 112 -0.50 0.08 -5.12
CA GLY A 112 -1.66 -0.40 -5.89
C GLY A 112 -1.37 -1.65 -6.73
N PHE A 113 -0.14 -1.86 -7.17
CA PHE A 113 0.27 -3.13 -7.79
C PHE A 113 0.52 -4.22 -6.76
N ALA A 114 1.12 -3.89 -5.61
CA ALA A 114 1.53 -4.86 -4.61
C ALA A 114 0.34 -5.52 -3.90
N ALA A 115 -0.69 -4.75 -3.55
CA ALA A 115 -1.82 -5.22 -2.76
C ALA A 115 -2.58 -6.41 -3.40
N PRO A 116 -3.06 -6.36 -4.65
CA PRO A 116 -3.75 -7.50 -5.27
C PRO A 116 -2.81 -8.70 -5.47
N VAL A 117 -1.54 -8.46 -5.80
CA VAL A 117 -0.55 -9.52 -6.04
C VAL A 117 -0.23 -10.28 -4.76
N SER A 118 -0.23 -9.61 -3.59
CA SER A 118 0.00 -10.27 -2.31
C SER A 118 -1.09 -11.29 -1.95
N TYR A 119 -2.33 -11.06 -2.37
CA TYR A 119 -3.41 -12.05 -2.23
C TYR A 119 -3.35 -13.13 -3.32
N ALA A 120 -3.02 -12.76 -4.55
CA ALA A 120 -2.94 -13.71 -5.67
C ALA A 120 -1.82 -14.74 -5.51
N ILE A 121 -0.74 -14.43 -4.77
CA ILE A 121 0.36 -15.35 -4.53
C ILE A 121 0.08 -16.39 -3.44
N VAL A 122 -0.90 -16.14 -2.54
CA VAL A 122 -1.21 -17.01 -1.41
C VAL A 122 -1.48 -18.46 -1.81
N PRO A 123 -2.30 -18.75 -2.84
CA PRO A 123 -2.57 -20.13 -3.26
C PRO A 123 -1.32 -20.89 -3.72
N ARG A 124 -0.26 -20.19 -4.12
CA ARG A 124 1.00 -20.79 -4.57
C ARG A 124 1.90 -21.23 -3.40
N TYR A 125 1.74 -20.60 -2.23
CA TYR A 125 2.58 -20.86 -1.04
C TYR A 125 1.83 -21.61 0.08
N ALA A 126 0.50 -21.54 0.11
CA ALA A 126 -0.31 -22.08 1.20
C ALA A 126 -0.98 -23.40 0.81
N ARG A 127 -0.92 -24.40 1.74
CA ARG A 127 -1.75 -25.60 1.66
C ARG A 127 -3.15 -25.36 2.23
N ASP A 128 -3.25 -24.53 3.26
CA ASP A 128 -4.49 -24.13 3.94
C ASP A 128 -4.73 -22.65 3.67
N LEU A 129 -5.60 -22.37 2.70
CA LEU A 129 -5.91 -21.01 2.24
C LEU A 129 -6.64 -20.20 3.31
N ALA A 130 -7.54 -20.81 4.08
CA ALA A 130 -8.29 -20.13 5.12
C ALA A 130 -7.35 -19.60 6.21
N LYS A 131 -6.43 -20.44 6.67
CA LYS A 131 -5.44 -20.10 7.69
C LYS A 131 -4.43 -19.06 7.18
N ALA A 132 -4.02 -19.15 5.91
CA ALA A 132 -3.10 -18.18 5.32
C ALA A 132 -3.74 -16.82 5.14
N ASN A 133 -4.97 -16.76 4.61
CA ASN A 133 -5.72 -15.51 4.47
C ASN A 133 -6.03 -14.87 5.83
N ALA A 134 -6.42 -15.67 6.83
CA ALA A 134 -6.61 -15.18 8.20
C ALA A 134 -5.33 -14.55 8.75
N ALA A 135 -4.17 -15.18 8.57
CA ALA A 135 -2.89 -14.63 9.03
C ALA A 135 -2.52 -13.31 8.34
N ILE A 136 -2.77 -13.19 7.03
CA ILE A 136 -2.51 -11.96 6.27
C ILE A 136 -3.45 -10.84 6.72
N SER A 137 -4.75 -11.12 6.85
CA SER A 137 -5.74 -10.14 7.31
C SER A 137 -5.45 -9.68 8.75
N MET A 138 -5.20 -10.61 9.67
CA MET A 138 -4.85 -10.26 11.06
C MET A 138 -3.56 -9.42 11.12
N SER A 139 -2.55 -9.76 10.33
CA SER A 139 -1.32 -8.95 10.23
C SER A 139 -1.63 -7.56 9.71
N GLY A 140 -2.44 -7.45 8.66
CA GLY A 140 -2.84 -6.18 8.06
C GLY A 140 -3.59 -5.27 9.05
N GLU A 141 -4.63 -5.79 9.71
CA GLU A 141 -5.42 -5.03 10.69
C GLU A 141 -4.60 -4.61 11.92
N SER A 142 -3.78 -5.53 12.45
CA SER A 142 -2.89 -5.22 13.58
C SER A 142 -1.89 -4.12 13.21
N VAL A 143 -1.33 -4.18 12.01
CA VAL A 143 -0.40 -3.17 11.51
C VAL A 143 -1.09 -1.82 11.32
N GLN A 144 -2.32 -1.79 10.83
CA GLN A 144 -3.10 -0.55 10.70
C GLN A 144 -3.30 0.10 12.06
N LEU A 145 -3.83 -0.67 13.04
CA LEU A 145 -4.09 -0.16 14.38
C LEU A 145 -2.83 0.40 15.06
N VAL A 146 -1.76 -0.40 15.08
CA VAL A 146 -0.47 -0.03 15.69
C VAL A 146 0.21 1.08 14.90
N GLY A 147 0.12 1.01 13.57
CA GLY A 147 0.78 1.93 12.66
C GLY A 147 0.27 3.35 12.76
N TRP A 148 -1.05 3.56 12.84
CA TRP A 148 -1.62 4.89 13.02
C TRP A 148 -1.24 5.49 14.37
N GLY A 149 -1.36 4.73 15.46
CA GLY A 149 -1.00 5.20 16.81
C GLY A 149 0.49 5.52 16.94
N LEU A 150 1.35 4.56 16.61
CA LEU A 150 2.79 4.76 16.71
C LEU A 150 3.35 5.73 15.67
N GLY A 151 2.75 5.81 14.46
CA GLY A 151 3.16 6.76 13.43
C GLY A 151 3.00 8.22 13.85
N GLY A 152 1.85 8.54 14.48
CA GLY A 152 1.62 9.85 15.07
C GLY A 152 2.60 10.19 16.18
N PHE A 153 2.84 9.24 17.11
CA PHE A 153 3.82 9.38 18.17
C PHE A 153 5.24 9.59 17.64
N LEU A 154 5.65 8.81 16.64
CA LEU A 154 6.96 8.97 15.99
C LEU A 154 7.15 10.36 15.40
N PHE A 155 6.16 10.85 14.66
CA PHE A 155 6.24 12.18 14.07
C PHE A 155 6.27 13.28 15.14
N ALA A 156 5.42 13.19 16.15
CA ALA A 156 5.35 14.18 17.23
C ALA A 156 6.65 14.23 18.06
N SER A 157 7.29 13.06 18.29
CA SER A 157 8.49 12.96 19.14
C SER A 157 9.79 13.28 18.37
N LEU A 158 9.89 12.86 17.12
CA LEU A 158 11.14 12.87 16.36
C LEU A 158 11.13 13.87 15.21
N GLY A 159 9.93 14.29 14.76
CA GLY A 159 9.77 15.11 13.56
C GLY A 159 9.95 14.29 12.26
N MET A 160 9.92 15.00 11.12
CA MET A 160 9.90 14.37 9.80
C MET A 160 11.15 13.56 9.47
N LYS A 161 12.35 14.14 9.63
CA LYS A 161 13.61 13.52 9.13
C LYS A 161 13.89 12.16 9.77
N PRO A 162 13.94 12.01 11.12
CA PRO A 162 14.18 10.72 11.74
C PRO A 162 13.05 9.72 11.48
N SER A 163 11.79 10.18 11.42
CA SER A 163 10.65 9.31 11.10
C SER A 163 10.77 8.70 9.71
N LEU A 164 11.15 9.49 8.69
CA LEU A 164 11.39 8.98 7.34
C LEU A 164 12.58 8.02 7.25
N LEU A 165 13.61 8.19 8.09
CA LEU A 165 14.74 7.23 8.18
C LEU A 165 14.28 5.89 8.75
N ILE A 166 13.40 5.88 9.76
CA ILE A 166 12.79 4.67 10.29
C ILE A 166 11.96 3.98 9.21
N VAL A 167 11.13 4.72 8.49
CA VAL A 167 10.35 4.19 7.37
C VAL A 167 11.26 3.59 6.29
N LEU A 168 12.35 4.28 5.94
CA LEU A 168 13.32 3.79 4.96
C LEU A 168 13.99 2.48 5.43
N ALA A 169 14.34 2.37 6.71
CA ALA A 169 14.88 1.14 7.27
C ALA A 169 13.87 -0.02 7.17
N LEU A 170 12.59 0.22 7.48
CA LEU A 170 11.52 -0.78 7.36
C LEU A 170 11.28 -1.17 5.89
N PHE A 171 11.25 -0.22 4.95
CA PHE A 171 11.14 -0.53 3.52
C PHE A 171 12.33 -1.35 3.03
N THR A 172 13.54 -1.00 3.44
CA THR A 172 14.76 -1.75 3.09
C THR A 172 14.69 -3.19 3.63
N LEU A 173 14.32 -3.35 4.90
CA LEU A 173 14.14 -4.67 5.50
C LEU A 173 13.10 -5.51 4.78
N SER A 174 11.93 -4.93 4.49
CA SER A 174 10.89 -5.60 3.71
C SER A 174 11.37 -5.99 2.30
N THR A 175 12.11 -5.11 1.61
CA THR A 175 12.68 -5.38 0.30
C THR A 175 13.63 -6.59 0.33
N ILE A 176 14.50 -6.66 1.34
CA ILE A 176 15.43 -7.78 1.52
C ILE A 176 14.65 -9.09 1.76
N LEU A 177 13.62 -9.05 2.59
CA LEU A 177 12.79 -10.24 2.87
C LEU A 177 12.02 -10.69 1.63
N MET A 178 11.48 -9.76 0.84
CA MET A 178 10.77 -10.08 -0.41
C MET A 178 11.69 -10.64 -1.49
N PHE A 179 12.95 -10.21 -1.55
CA PHE A 179 13.95 -10.82 -2.44
C PHE A 179 14.13 -12.32 -2.17
N GLY A 180 14.00 -12.74 -0.92
CA GLY A 180 14.10 -14.15 -0.49
C GLY A 180 12.83 -14.98 -0.68
N LEU A 181 11.76 -14.45 -1.31
CA LEU A 181 10.55 -15.22 -1.60
C LEU A 181 10.82 -16.24 -2.73
N PRO A 182 10.28 -17.48 -2.61
CA PRO A 182 10.43 -18.49 -3.66
C PRO A 182 9.88 -18.00 -5.00
N LEU A 183 10.53 -18.46 -6.07
CA LEU A 183 10.05 -18.19 -7.42
C LEU A 183 8.69 -18.86 -7.63
N VAL A 184 7.75 -18.10 -8.15
CA VAL A 184 6.45 -18.60 -8.60
C VAL A 184 6.50 -18.70 -10.11
N GLU A 185 6.08 -19.83 -10.64
CA GLU A 185 5.96 -20.01 -12.09
C GLU A 185 4.99 -18.94 -12.65
N LYS A 186 5.40 -18.37 -13.74
CA LYS A 186 4.59 -17.43 -14.49
C LYS A 186 3.39 -18.16 -15.08
N GLU A 187 2.20 -17.60 -14.97
CA GLU A 187 1.06 -18.14 -15.72
C GLU A 187 1.37 -18.10 -17.22
N GLU A 188 1.07 -19.21 -17.92
CA GLU A 188 1.22 -19.25 -19.37
C GLU A 188 0.44 -18.09 -20.00
N LEU A 189 1.09 -17.38 -20.90
CA LEU A 189 0.51 -16.27 -21.63
C LEU A 189 -0.75 -16.76 -22.37
N SER A 190 -1.92 -16.46 -21.81
CA SER A 190 -3.15 -16.57 -22.58
C SER A 190 -3.04 -15.64 -23.80
N SER A 191 -3.48 -16.13 -24.97
CA SER A 191 -3.51 -15.36 -26.22
C SER A 191 -4.51 -14.17 -26.20
N GLU A 192 -5.06 -13.87 -25.03
CA GLU A 192 -6.06 -12.83 -24.82
C GLU A 192 -5.46 -11.43 -25.04
N THR A 193 -6.23 -10.59 -25.70
CA THR A 193 -5.89 -9.17 -25.91
C THR A 193 -5.81 -8.44 -24.56
N SER A 194 -5.02 -7.36 -24.49
CA SER A 194 -4.88 -6.56 -23.27
C SER A 194 -6.22 -6.03 -22.74
N LEU A 195 -7.14 -5.62 -23.63
CA LEU A 195 -8.48 -5.19 -23.27
C LEU A 195 -9.35 -6.32 -22.72
N GLU A 196 -9.26 -7.51 -23.28
CA GLU A 196 -9.97 -8.69 -22.78
C GLU A 196 -9.48 -9.05 -21.38
N THR A 197 -8.19 -9.00 -21.16
CA THR A 197 -7.59 -9.25 -19.83
C THR A 197 -8.09 -8.26 -18.77
N LEU A 198 -8.19 -6.97 -19.09
CA LEU A 198 -8.69 -5.95 -18.16
C LEU A 198 -10.19 -6.09 -17.88
N THR A 199 -10.99 -6.46 -18.90
CA THR A 199 -12.44 -6.54 -18.76
C THR A 199 -12.93 -7.88 -18.23
N LYS A 200 -12.09 -8.93 -18.26
CA LYS A 200 -12.43 -10.29 -17.82
C LYS A 200 -12.89 -10.34 -16.37
N GLY A 201 -12.14 -9.68 -15.47
CA GLY A 201 -12.50 -9.58 -14.05
C GLY A 201 -13.85 -8.91 -13.84
N TRP A 202 -14.10 -7.79 -14.53
CA TRP A 202 -15.37 -7.08 -14.45
C TRP A 202 -16.56 -7.87 -14.99
N ARG A 203 -16.37 -8.54 -16.12
CA ARG A 203 -17.39 -9.44 -16.69
C ARG A 203 -17.76 -10.56 -15.72
N LEU A 204 -16.77 -11.11 -15.02
CA LEU A 204 -16.97 -12.17 -14.02
C LEU A 204 -17.79 -11.64 -12.83
N VAL A 205 -17.47 -10.45 -12.32
CA VAL A 205 -18.22 -9.79 -11.24
C VAL A 205 -19.67 -9.57 -11.62
N VAL A 206 -19.92 -9.06 -12.83
CA VAL A 206 -21.30 -8.80 -13.30
C VAL A 206 -22.07 -10.10 -13.53
N LYS A 207 -21.40 -11.17 -13.98
CA LYS A 207 -22.05 -12.46 -14.30
C LYS A 207 -22.37 -13.26 -13.04
N GLU A 208 -21.53 -13.20 -12.01
CA GLU A 208 -21.65 -13.97 -10.78
C GLU A 208 -22.31 -13.17 -9.67
N SER A 209 -23.55 -13.50 -9.32
CA SER A 209 -24.35 -12.75 -8.31
C SER A 209 -23.64 -12.67 -6.94
N ARG A 210 -22.91 -13.73 -6.52
CA ARG A 210 -22.16 -13.74 -5.25
C ARG A 210 -21.01 -12.73 -5.27
N LEU A 211 -20.27 -12.65 -6.38
CA LEU A 211 -19.19 -11.70 -6.54
C LEU A 211 -19.72 -10.26 -6.61
N SER A 212 -20.82 -10.06 -7.33
CA SER A 212 -21.50 -8.76 -7.41
C SER A 212 -21.93 -8.27 -6.02
N PHE A 213 -22.51 -9.14 -5.19
CA PHE A 213 -22.90 -8.80 -3.82
C PHE A 213 -21.68 -8.41 -2.95
N ILE A 214 -20.61 -9.18 -3.03
CA ILE A 214 -19.35 -8.88 -2.27
C ILE A 214 -18.80 -7.51 -2.70
N VAL A 215 -18.76 -7.22 -4.00
CA VAL A 215 -18.26 -5.93 -4.50
C VAL A 215 -19.15 -4.78 -4.04
N GLN A 216 -20.48 -4.93 -4.07
CA GLN A 216 -21.41 -3.91 -3.57
C GLN A 216 -21.24 -3.69 -2.05
N ALA A 217 -21.11 -4.76 -1.26
CA ALA A 217 -20.87 -4.66 0.18
C ALA A 217 -19.56 -3.91 0.48
N ASN A 218 -18.46 -4.25 -0.22
CA ASN A 218 -17.20 -3.53 -0.07
C ASN A 218 -17.28 -2.05 -0.48
N LEU A 219 -18.05 -1.72 -1.54
CA LEU A 219 -18.27 -0.32 -1.92
C LEU A 219 -18.99 0.47 -0.84
N LEU A 220 -20.03 -0.12 -0.22
CA LEU A 220 -20.72 0.51 0.91
C LEU A 220 -19.80 0.69 2.12
N GLU A 221 -18.97 -0.30 2.41
CA GLU A 221 -17.97 -0.23 3.48
C GLU A 221 -16.94 0.89 3.22
N ILE A 222 -16.43 1.01 2.00
CA ILE A 222 -15.49 2.09 1.62
C ILE A 222 -16.14 3.46 1.81
N ILE A 223 -17.41 3.63 1.39
CA ILE A 223 -18.15 4.89 1.57
C ILE A 223 -18.34 5.19 3.05
N ALA A 224 -18.75 4.21 3.86
CA ALA A 224 -18.93 4.37 5.30
C ALA A 224 -17.62 4.75 6.00
N ASN A 225 -16.52 4.08 5.64
CA ASN A 225 -15.19 4.37 6.17
C ASN A 225 -14.70 5.77 5.76
N ALA A 226 -14.95 6.19 4.52
CA ALA A 226 -14.57 7.53 4.06
C ALA A 226 -15.30 8.62 4.85
N ILE A 227 -16.58 8.45 5.13
CA ILE A 227 -17.37 9.38 5.96
C ILE A 227 -16.85 9.39 7.39
N TRP A 228 -16.60 8.21 7.97
CA TRP A 228 -16.08 8.07 9.33
C TRP A 228 -14.72 8.74 9.50
N VAL A 229 -13.76 8.43 8.63
CA VAL A 229 -12.41 9.01 8.67
C VAL A 229 -12.45 10.53 8.49
N SER A 230 -13.26 11.03 7.56
CA SER A 230 -13.41 12.47 7.33
C SER A 230 -14.01 13.19 8.54
N SER A 231 -15.01 12.59 9.19
CA SER A 231 -15.67 13.19 10.36
C SER A 231 -14.75 13.22 11.57
N VAL A 232 -14.03 12.12 11.85
CA VAL A 232 -13.08 12.05 12.97
C VAL A 232 -11.90 13.01 12.76
N LEU A 233 -11.38 13.08 11.54
CA LEU A 233 -10.24 13.96 11.22
C LEU A 233 -10.65 15.43 11.33
N LEU A 234 -11.88 15.78 10.95
CA LEU A 234 -12.42 17.14 11.03
C LEU A 234 -12.59 17.58 12.51
N VAL A 235 -13.16 16.71 13.35
CA VAL A 235 -13.29 16.98 14.79
C VAL A 235 -11.93 17.12 15.45
N PHE A 236 -10.98 16.23 15.13
CA PHE A 236 -9.64 16.27 15.73
C PHE A 236 -8.86 17.54 15.38
N VAL A 237 -9.05 18.08 14.17
CA VAL A 237 -8.35 19.28 13.69
C VAL A 237 -9.02 20.57 14.17
N THR A 238 -10.32 20.54 14.51
CA THR A 238 -11.05 21.73 14.94
C THR A 238 -11.06 21.94 16.46
N GLU A 239 -10.77 20.87 17.24
CA GLU A 239 -10.82 20.94 18.71
C GLU A 239 -9.44 20.89 19.40
N ILE A 240 -8.34 20.77 18.64
CA ILE A 240 -6.96 20.81 19.13
C ILE A 240 -6.21 21.96 18.45
#